data_1f1ddcc456f01510984492fb456c3ec9
#
_entry.id   1f1ddcc456f01510984492fb456c3ec9
#
_cell.length_a   1.000
_cell.length_b   1.000
_cell.length_c   1.000
_cell.angle_alpha   90.00
_cell.angle_beta   90.00
_cell.angle_gamma   90.00
#
_symmetry.space_group_name_H-M   'P 1'
#
loop_
_entity.id
_entity.type
_entity.pdbx_description
1 polymer ?
#
loop_
_entity_poly.entity_id
_entity_poly.type
_entity_poly.pdbx_seq_one_letter_code
_entity_poly.pdbx_strand_id
1 'polypeptide(L)'
;PDEAMPVLRHLHDDLGHLIWGEAGFVDAFSISHDWVAQSRLAIDQAPIVIGLENHRSGLVWRLVSGRPEVRRGLTALGFTAPWLDARIV
;
A
#
# COMPACT_ATOMS: atom_id res chain seq x y z
N PRO A 1 -7.25 5.71 -5.75
CA PRO A 1 -8.18 4.61 -5.49
C PRO A 1 -9.16 4.36 -6.63
N ASP A 2 -9.60 5.40 -7.33
CA ASP A 2 -10.58 5.26 -8.42
C ASP A 2 -10.05 4.36 -9.56
N GLU A 3 -8.74 4.33 -9.74
CA GLU A 3 -8.11 3.43 -10.72
C GLU A 3 -7.73 2.09 -10.11
N ALA A 4 -7.32 2.09 -8.83
CA ALA A 4 -6.82 0.89 -8.16
C ALA A 4 -7.93 -0.07 -7.75
N MET A 5 -9.07 0.45 -7.27
CA MET A 5 -10.16 -0.41 -6.78
C MET A 5 -10.76 -1.31 -7.85
N PRO A 6 -11.00 -0.85 -9.09
CA PRO A 6 -11.43 -1.76 -10.15
C PRO A 6 -10.44 -2.87 -10.45
N VAL A 7 -9.14 -2.58 -10.40
CA VAL A 7 -8.08 -3.59 -10.59
C VAL A 7 -8.13 -4.64 -9.48
N LEU A 8 -8.22 -4.22 -8.22
CA LEU A 8 -8.31 -5.14 -7.08
C LEU A 8 -9.57 -6.00 -7.16
N ARG A 9 -10.71 -5.43 -7.56
CA ARG A 9 -11.95 -6.19 -7.75
C ARG A 9 -11.82 -7.22 -8.86
N HIS A 10 -11.22 -6.84 -9.98
CA HIS A 10 -10.96 -7.77 -11.07
C HIS A 10 -10.08 -8.94 -10.62
N LEU A 11 -8.99 -8.64 -9.94
CA LEU A 11 -8.07 -9.66 -9.43
C LEU A 11 -8.75 -10.60 -8.44
N HIS A 12 -9.58 -10.07 -7.56
CA HIS A 12 -10.31 -10.86 -6.55
C HIS A 12 -11.49 -11.63 -7.15
N ASP A 13 -12.35 -10.96 -7.92
CA ASP A 13 -13.62 -11.55 -8.36
C ASP A 13 -13.44 -12.47 -9.57
N ASP A 14 -12.62 -12.07 -10.54
CA ASP A 14 -12.47 -12.80 -11.79
C ASP A 14 -11.33 -13.83 -11.73
N LEU A 15 -10.25 -13.51 -11.02
CA LEU A 15 -9.06 -14.36 -10.91
C LEU A 15 -8.85 -14.95 -9.52
N GLY A 16 -9.72 -14.63 -8.55
CA GLY A 16 -9.54 -15.01 -7.16
C GLY A 16 -9.44 -16.53 -6.95
N HIS A 17 -10.12 -17.31 -7.77
CA HIS A 17 -10.02 -18.77 -7.70
C HIS A 17 -8.59 -19.29 -7.95
N LEU A 18 -7.74 -18.51 -8.61
CA LEU A 18 -6.34 -18.84 -8.89
C LEU A 18 -5.37 -18.16 -7.94
N ILE A 19 -5.64 -16.89 -7.56
CA ILE A 19 -4.64 -16.02 -6.94
C ILE A 19 -5.03 -15.52 -5.54
N TRP A 20 -6.24 -15.81 -5.05
CA TRP A 20 -6.70 -15.38 -3.73
C TRP A 20 -6.87 -16.57 -2.79
N GLY A 21 -6.53 -16.38 -1.51
CA GLY A 21 -6.70 -17.39 -0.48
C GLY A 21 -6.74 -16.77 0.92
N GLU A 22 -6.63 -17.60 1.96
CA GLU A 22 -6.71 -17.15 3.36
C GLU A 22 -5.67 -16.09 3.70
N ALA A 23 -4.49 -16.17 3.10
CA ALA A 23 -3.40 -15.21 3.34
C ALA A 23 -3.37 -14.07 2.31
N GLY A 24 -4.44 -13.87 1.55
CA GLY A 24 -4.52 -12.83 0.54
C GLY A 24 -4.07 -13.26 -0.85
N PHE A 25 -3.62 -12.30 -1.64
CA PHE A 25 -3.13 -12.57 -2.99
C PHE A 25 -1.79 -13.32 -2.98
N VAL A 26 -1.61 -14.19 -3.96
CA VAL A 26 -0.28 -14.78 -4.23
C VAL A 26 0.70 -13.67 -4.65
N ASP A 27 1.99 -13.94 -4.50
CA ASP A 27 3.03 -12.95 -4.77
C ASP A 27 3.07 -12.51 -6.24
N ALA A 28 2.89 -13.45 -7.16
CA ALA A 28 2.91 -13.16 -8.58
C ALA A 28 2.13 -14.21 -9.38
N PHE A 29 1.73 -13.86 -10.60
CA PHE A 29 1.10 -14.80 -11.52
C PHE A 29 1.32 -14.37 -12.96
N SER A 30 1.14 -15.31 -13.88
CA SER A 30 1.17 -15.01 -15.31
C SER A 30 0.13 -15.89 -16.02
N ILE A 31 -0.90 -15.27 -16.55
CA ILE A 31 -1.94 -15.98 -17.30
C ILE A 31 -1.37 -16.55 -18.59
N SER A 32 -0.56 -15.77 -19.30
CA SER A 32 0.03 -16.19 -20.58
C SER A 32 1.00 -17.37 -20.45
N HIS A 33 1.60 -17.54 -19.28
CA HIS A 33 2.52 -18.67 -19.01
C HIS A 33 1.88 -19.74 -18.13
N ASP A 34 0.59 -19.60 -17.84
CA ASP A 34 -0.17 -20.53 -16.99
C ASP A 34 0.57 -20.87 -15.69
N TRP A 35 1.00 -19.81 -14.98
CA TRP A 35 1.82 -19.93 -13.80
C TRP A 35 1.28 -19.05 -12.66
N VAL A 36 1.29 -19.60 -11.45
CA VAL A 36 0.92 -18.92 -10.22
C VAL A 36 1.96 -19.22 -9.15
N ALA A 37 2.47 -18.18 -8.49
CA ALA A 37 3.39 -18.36 -7.37
C ALA A 37 2.72 -19.09 -6.22
N GLN A 38 3.48 -19.96 -5.54
CA GLN A 38 2.99 -20.69 -4.36
C GLN A 38 3.20 -19.91 -3.06
N SER A 39 3.83 -18.73 -3.14
CA SER A 39 4.18 -17.91 -1.98
C SER A 39 3.26 -16.72 -1.83
N ARG A 40 3.09 -16.29 -0.60
CA ARG A 40 2.44 -15.03 -0.22
C ARG A 40 3.38 -14.31 0.73
N LEU A 41 3.83 -13.11 0.36
CA LEU A 41 4.84 -12.37 1.10
C LEU A 41 4.19 -11.17 1.78
N ALA A 42 4.38 -11.04 3.08
CA ALA A 42 3.78 -9.95 3.86
C ALA A 42 4.26 -8.58 3.38
N ILE A 43 5.52 -8.48 2.98
CA ILE A 43 6.10 -7.23 2.47
C ILE A 43 5.42 -6.77 1.17
N ASP A 44 4.83 -7.67 0.42
CA ASP A 44 4.13 -7.35 -0.82
C ASP A 44 2.63 -7.16 -0.60
N GLN A 45 2.06 -7.76 0.46
CA GLN A 45 0.64 -7.62 0.81
C GLN A 45 0.36 -6.38 1.66
N ALA A 46 1.24 -6.07 2.60
CA ALA A 46 1.04 -4.97 3.54
C ALA A 46 0.82 -3.60 2.86
N PRO A 47 1.53 -3.24 1.77
CA PRO A 47 1.28 -1.97 1.09
C PRO A 47 -0.15 -1.79 0.57
N ILE A 48 -0.85 -2.86 0.23
CA ILE A 48 -2.26 -2.79 -0.18
C ILE A 48 -3.11 -2.25 0.97
N VAL A 49 -2.97 -2.83 2.16
CA VAL A 49 -3.71 -2.41 3.35
C VAL A 49 -3.30 -1.02 3.79
N ILE A 50 -2.00 -0.74 3.82
CA ILE A 50 -1.46 0.56 4.21
C ILE A 50 -1.94 1.65 3.26
N GLY A 51 -1.92 1.41 1.96
CA GLY A 51 -2.38 2.35 0.95
C GLY A 51 -3.87 2.64 1.06
N LEU A 52 -4.69 1.62 1.27
CA LEU A 52 -6.13 1.78 1.45
C LEU A 52 -6.45 2.56 2.73
N GLU A 53 -5.77 2.26 3.84
CA GLU A 53 -5.99 2.97 5.10
C GLU A 53 -5.52 4.43 5.00
N ASN A 54 -4.40 4.70 4.34
CA ASN A 54 -3.94 6.07 4.11
C ASN A 54 -4.94 6.87 3.28
N HIS A 55 -5.54 6.24 2.27
CA HIS A 55 -6.59 6.88 1.49
C HIS A 55 -7.83 7.17 2.33
N ARG A 56 -8.24 6.19 3.15
CA ARG A 56 -9.44 6.29 3.98
C ARG A 56 -9.31 7.36 5.09
N SER A 57 -8.20 7.38 5.80
CA SER A 57 -8.06 8.17 7.03
C SER A 57 -6.75 8.95 7.15
N GLY A 58 -5.74 8.63 6.34
CA GLY A 58 -4.42 9.22 6.47
C GLY A 58 -3.66 8.75 7.71
N LEU A 59 -4.13 7.71 8.40
CA LEU A 59 -3.58 7.27 9.69
C LEU A 59 -2.09 7.00 9.64
N VAL A 60 -1.66 6.15 8.70
CA VAL A 60 -0.25 5.75 8.64
C VAL A 60 0.64 6.93 8.27
N TRP A 61 0.20 7.76 7.31
CA TRP A 61 0.89 9.00 6.97
C TRP A 61 1.05 9.93 8.17
N ARG A 62 -0.02 10.11 8.94
CA ARG A 62 0.02 10.97 10.15
C ARG A 62 1.02 10.46 11.17
N LEU A 63 0.97 9.16 11.45
CA LEU A 63 1.84 8.55 12.47
C LEU A 63 3.31 8.60 12.06
N VAL A 64 3.63 8.22 10.82
CA VAL A 64 5.00 8.20 10.33
C VAL A 64 5.53 9.61 10.11
N SER A 65 4.76 10.46 9.43
CA SER A 65 5.17 11.83 9.12
C SER A 65 5.21 12.73 10.35
N GLY A 66 4.51 12.34 11.41
CA GLY A 66 4.55 13.04 12.69
C GLY A 66 5.83 12.80 13.50
N ARG A 67 6.64 11.81 13.13
CA ARG A 67 7.90 11.54 13.82
C ARG A 67 8.91 12.66 13.57
N PRO A 68 9.57 13.19 14.63
CA PRO A 68 10.56 14.26 14.45
C PRO A 68 11.68 13.90 13.48
N GLU A 69 12.13 12.67 13.50
CA GLU A 69 13.19 12.17 12.62
C GLU A 69 12.78 12.24 11.15
N VAL A 70 11.55 11.82 10.85
CA VAL A 70 10.99 11.86 9.49
C VAL A 70 10.82 13.30 9.02
N ARG A 71 10.30 14.17 9.88
CA ARG A 71 10.12 15.59 9.56
C ARG A 71 11.45 16.27 9.27
N ARG A 72 12.47 16.03 10.09
CA ARG A 72 13.81 16.57 9.85
C ARG A 72 14.39 16.07 8.52
N GLY A 73 14.24 14.79 8.23
CA GLY A 73 14.72 14.20 6.99
C GLY A 73 14.04 14.80 5.77
N LEU A 74 12.73 14.90 5.78
CA LEU A 74 11.96 15.49 4.68
C LEU A 74 12.33 16.96 4.45
N THR A 75 12.46 17.74 5.53
CA THR A 75 12.87 19.15 5.45
C THR A 75 14.28 19.28 4.87
N ALA A 76 15.20 18.44 5.32
CA ALA A 76 16.59 18.46 4.81
C ALA A 76 16.64 18.09 3.32
N LEU A 77 15.73 17.28 2.83
CA LEU A 77 15.62 16.90 1.42
C LEU A 77 14.88 17.93 0.57
N GLY A 78 14.39 19.01 1.18
CA GLY A 78 13.71 20.08 0.47
C GLY A 78 12.20 19.85 0.25
N PHE A 79 11.59 18.88 0.89
CA PHE A 79 10.15 18.70 0.83
C PHE A 79 9.44 19.81 1.60
N THR A 80 8.33 20.30 1.04
CA THR A 80 7.48 21.32 1.66
C THR A 80 6.02 20.86 1.65
N ALA A 81 5.32 21.11 2.76
CA ALA A 81 3.89 20.86 2.87
C ALA A 81 3.37 21.61 4.10
N PRO A 82 2.09 22.03 4.11
CA PRO A 82 1.53 22.73 5.29
C PRO A 82 1.68 21.94 6.60
N TRP A 83 1.47 20.63 6.55
CA TRP A 83 1.61 19.76 7.72
C TRP A 83 3.07 19.53 8.14
N LEU A 84 4.01 19.64 7.20
CA LEU A 84 5.44 19.51 7.48
C LEU A 84 5.99 20.78 8.16
N ASP A 85 5.51 21.91 7.73
CA ASP A 85 5.95 23.21 8.25
C ASP A 85 5.26 23.56 9.57
N ALA A 86 4.14 22.92 9.88
CA ALA A 86 3.45 23.10 11.14
C ALA A 86 4.30 22.62 12.31
N ARG A 87 4.43 23.43 13.35
CA ARG A 87 5.11 23.01 14.57
C ARG A 87 4.23 22.02 15.32
N ILE A 88 4.79 20.85 15.62
CA ILE A 88 4.18 19.97 16.61
C ILE A 88 4.60 20.47 17.97
N VAL A 89 3.62 20.90 18.72
CA VAL A 89 3.83 21.31 20.10
C VAL A 89 3.70 20.07 20.99
#